data_a3e5ba52a749847e52c0032b1a19c0a7
#
_entry.id   a3e5ba52a749847e52c0032b1a19c0a7
#
_cell.length_a   1.000
_cell.length_b   1.000
_cell.length_c   1.000
_cell.angle_alpha   90.00
_cell.angle_beta   90.00
_cell.angle_gamma   90.00
#
_symmetry.space_group_name_H-M   'P 1'
#
loop_
_entity.id
_entity.type
_entity.pdbx_description
1 polymer ?
#
loop_
_entity_poly.entity_id
_entity_poly.type
_entity_poly.pdbx_seq_one_letter_code
_entity_poly.pdbx_strand_id
1 'polypeptide(L)'
;MKKNREIVCGLTAWILTACFFLGCLLIPGLSTRISAHGNINILVYGMTLVLFCILFLAGMALSTFRQNYSQGLTESPLSKKAALVILLGSQLPFWIVCVTRETEQVGTVSMKYGWHTQPLAVMILLFLAELAVCFWLYENLSLTEKKGEWIIWLTYAALVVLIFYCMYTPNIYGRGEQGDNYHAHAYFNSVYTVYQGVPYTHNVTSIYGHYGLFFKIPMKLVHGDFRAFVLMMAGLGALTYIGAFLVLQMLVRSRLLRVIAAFALAFPVLGMRGGYYWQVWPHRVLFPVLLLLYGTVILKKKRSSLLTAAGGYLICLLAILWNTETGLLLTVSWAGLYISRLLSRKKWKIRELFFSIGAQAAGMIFAFAGAYGIVNLYNLSKHSPMNSVRDFLIPLLSDGYMTDTLHLDLPTYPSAYMAVITLFLTGVAMGIAGWFGDREKRRWETDLIFMLSVGALGCLVYYMNRPSYHNLDCISIPAVLLAAYLAQYGLDFVKNNGWKNIARITFYEVMREQQDQGKLS
;
A
#
# COMPACT_ATOMS: atom_id res chain seq x y z
N MET A 1 -7.41 19.39 -24.75
CA MET A 1 -6.55 18.31 -25.26
C MET A 1 -5.40 17.91 -24.34
N LYS A 2 -4.59 18.81 -23.75
CA LYS A 2 -3.45 18.42 -22.89
C LYS A 2 -3.83 17.58 -21.68
N LYS A 3 -5.01 17.79 -21.09
CA LYS A 3 -5.53 17.10 -19.89
C LYS A 3 -6.05 15.67 -20.18
N ASN A 4 -6.56 15.43 -21.38
CA ASN A 4 -7.13 14.12 -21.76
C ASN A 4 -6.04 13.14 -22.22
N ARG A 5 -4.86 13.63 -22.63
CA ARG A 5 -3.76 12.82 -23.09
C ARG A 5 -3.28 11.79 -22.05
N GLU A 6 -3.09 12.23 -20.81
CA GLU A 6 -2.61 11.38 -19.73
C GLU A 6 -3.63 10.29 -19.41
N ILE A 7 -4.92 10.65 -19.47
CA ILE A 7 -6.04 9.72 -19.28
C ILE A 7 -6.07 8.69 -20.41
N VAL A 8 -6.00 9.14 -21.67
CA VAL A 8 -6.03 8.24 -22.84
C VAL A 8 -4.83 7.30 -22.83
N CYS A 9 -3.61 7.81 -22.61
CA CYS A 9 -2.42 6.96 -22.50
C CYS A 9 -2.53 5.97 -21.32
N GLY A 10 -3.04 6.42 -20.18
CA GLY A 10 -3.25 5.58 -19.01
C GLY A 10 -4.27 4.47 -19.26
N LEU A 11 -5.43 4.80 -19.82
CA LEU A 11 -6.46 3.81 -20.15
C LEU A 11 -5.99 2.81 -21.21
N THR A 12 -5.29 3.28 -22.26
CA THR A 12 -4.76 2.39 -23.30
C THR A 12 -3.72 1.43 -22.70
N ALA A 13 -2.76 1.94 -21.92
CA ALA A 13 -1.77 1.12 -21.25
C ALA A 13 -2.44 0.11 -20.30
N TRP A 14 -3.44 0.56 -19.53
CA TRP A 14 -4.17 -0.30 -18.61
C TRP A 14 -4.94 -1.42 -19.33
N ILE A 15 -5.69 -1.09 -20.40
CA ILE A 15 -6.45 -2.08 -21.17
C ILE A 15 -5.52 -3.15 -21.74
N LEU A 16 -4.43 -2.73 -22.42
CA LEU A 16 -3.48 -3.67 -23.01
C LEU A 16 -2.81 -4.55 -21.95
N THR A 17 -2.46 -3.96 -20.81
CA THR A 17 -1.85 -4.68 -19.69
C THR A 17 -2.84 -5.64 -19.04
N ALA A 18 -4.10 -5.23 -18.87
CA ALA A 18 -5.15 -6.09 -18.33
C ALA A 18 -5.44 -7.27 -19.28
N CYS A 19 -5.50 -7.04 -20.59
CA CYS A 19 -5.64 -8.10 -21.58
C CYS A 19 -4.48 -9.10 -21.52
N PHE A 20 -3.23 -8.60 -21.38
CA PHE A 20 -2.07 -9.47 -21.21
C PHE A 20 -2.17 -10.32 -19.95
N PHE A 21 -2.46 -9.69 -18.81
CA PHE A 21 -2.55 -10.38 -17.51
C PHE A 21 -3.66 -11.42 -17.49
N LEU A 22 -4.88 -11.04 -17.91
CA LEU A 22 -6.01 -11.96 -17.99
C LEU A 22 -5.76 -13.07 -19.03
N GLY A 23 -5.12 -12.74 -20.16
CA GLY A 23 -4.71 -13.73 -21.15
C GLY A 23 -3.78 -14.78 -20.55
N CYS A 24 -2.80 -14.38 -19.74
CA CYS A 24 -1.92 -15.32 -19.03
C CYS A 24 -2.70 -16.20 -18.05
N LEU A 25 -3.69 -15.67 -17.34
CA LEU A 25 -4.50 -16.43 -16.39
C LEU A 25 -5.47 -17.40 -17.09
N LEU A 26 -5.97 -17.06 -18.28
CA LEU A 26 -6.99 -17.85 -19.01
C LEU A 26 -6.40 -18.89 -19.94
N ILE A 27 -5.09 -18.89 -20.20
CA ILE A 27 -4.45 -19.91 -21.06
C ILE A 27 -4.47 -21.25 -20.33
N PRO A 28 -5.14 -22.28 -20.91
CA PRO A 28 -5.17 -23.62 -20.31
C PRO A 28 -3.76 -24.19 -20.09
N GLY A 29 -3.49 -24.70 -18.90
CA GLY A 29 -2.17 -25.21 -18.50
C GLY A 29 -1.16 -24.16 -18.06
N LEU A 30 -1.34 -22.88 -18.37
CA LEU A 30 -0.53 -21.80 -17.80
C LEU A 30 -1.03 -21.43 -16.40
N SER A 31 -2.35 -21.35 -16.21
CA SER A 31 -2.95 -21.11 -14.87
C SER A 31 -2.60 -22.23 -13.87
N THR A 32 -2.63 -23.49 -14.30
CA THR A 32 -2.21 -24.62 -13.46
C THR A 32 -0.71 -24.66 -13.20
N ARG A 33 0.12 -24.21 -14.14
CA ARG A 33 1.56 -24.02 -13.91
C ARG A 33 1.85 -22.80 -13.04
N ILE A 34 1.05 -21.75 -13.18
CA ILE A 34 1.12 -20.55 -12.36
C ILE A 34 0.76 -20.89 -10.91
N SER A 35 -0.28 -21.72 -10.68
CA SER A 35 -0.67 -22.16 -9.35
C SER A 35 0.29 -23.19 -8.73
N ALA A 36 0.85 -24.09 -9.52
CA ALA A 36 1.79 -25.11 -9.06
C ALA A 36 3.19 -24.56 -8.73
N HIS A 37 3.57 -23.42 -9.31
CA HIS A 37 4.88 -22.81 -9.10
C HIS A 37 4.70 -21.31 -8.79
N GLY A 38 4.57 -20.95 -7.52
CA GLY A 38 4.34 -19.58 -7.07
C GLY A 38 5.25 -18.51 -7.70
N ASN A 39 6.46 -18.90 -8.12
CA ASN A 39 7.40 -18.04 -8.83
C ASN A 39 6.87 -17.54 -10.18
N ILE A 40 6.00 -18.30 -10.87
CA ILE A 40 5.43 -17.91 -12.16
C ILE A 40 4.39 -16.81 -11.98
N ASN A 41 3.58 -16.84 -10.91
CA ASN A 41 2.66 -15.75 -10.58
C ASN A 41 3.43 -14.43 -10.38
N ILE A 42 4.54 -14.47 -9.65
CA ILE A 42 5.39 -13.31 -9.42
C ILE A 42 6.00 -12.81 -10.73
N LEU A 43 6.44 -13.75 -11.60
CA LEU A 43 7.00 -13.39 -12.90
C LEU A 43 5.96 -12.71 -13.80
N VAL A 44 4.78 -13.30 -13.95
CA VAL A 44 3.68 -12.73 -14.75
C VAL A 44 3.25 -11.38 -14.18
N TYR A 45 3.16 -11.25 -12.87
CA TYR A 45 2.89 -9.98 -12.20
C TYR A 45 3.96 -8.93 -12.50
N GLY A 46 5.22 -9.29 -12.33
CA GLY A 46 6.35 -8.39 -12.64
C GLY A 46 6.36 -7.94 -14.12
N MET A 47 6.13 -8.86 -15.05
CA MET A 47 5.99 -8.55 -16.48
C MET A 47 4.82 -7.60 -16.74
N THR A 48 3.71 -7.78 -16.06
CA THR A 48 2.53 -6.91 -16.14
C THR A 48 2.85 -5.49 -15.72
N LEU A 49 3.56 -5.30 -14.60
CA LEU A 49 3.97 -3.99 -14.12
C LEU A 49 4.95 -3.29 -15.09
N VAL A 50 5.93 -4.02 -15.59
CA VAL A 50 6.91 -3.50 -16.56
C VAL A 50 6.21 -3.10 -17.87
N LEU A 51 5.33 -3.95 -18.39
CA LEU A 51 4.54 -3.69 -19.59
C LEU A 51 3.72 -2.42 -19.46
N PHE A 52 3.01 -2.24 -18.33
CA PHE A 52 2.25 -1.02 -18.06
C PHE A 52 3.15 0.23 -18.12
N CYS A 53 4.28 0.20 -17.43
CA CYS A 53 5.21 1.33 -17.39
C CYS A 53 5.75 1.65 -18.79
N ILE A 54 6.12 0.64 -19.58
CA ILE A 54 6.63 0.83 -20.95
C ILE A 54 5.53 1.43 -21.85
N LEU A 55 4.33 0.86 -21.85
CA LEU A 55 3.21 1.34 -22.68
C LEU A 55 2.80 2.77 -22.31
N PHE A 56 2.74 3.07 -21.01
CA PHE A 56 2.41 4.40 -20.55
C PHE A 56 3.48 5.44 -20.91
N LEU A 57 4.76 5.11 -20.68
CA LEU A 57 5.89 5.97 -21.06
C LEU A 57 5.95 6.21 -22.57
N ALA A 58 5.79 5.16 -23.37
CA ALA A 58 5.76 5.27 -24.83
C ALA A 58 4.60 6.14 -25.30
N GLY A 59 3.39 5.93 -24.77
CA GLY A 59 2.22 6.75 -25.05
C GLY A 59 2.44 8.22 -24.70
N MET A 60 3.00 8.50 -23.52
CA MET A 60 3.33 9.87 -23.09
C MET A 60 4.40 10.51 -23.96
N ALA A 61 5.48 9.79 -24.33
CA ALA A 61 6.54 10.28 -25.20
C ALA A 61 6.01 10.59 -26.61
N LEU A 62 5.31 9.66 -27.25
CA LEU A 62 4.72 9.84 -28.57
C LEU A 62 3.73 11.02 -28.63
N SER A 63 2.94 11.19 -27.58
CA SER A 63 1.98 12.27 -27.51
C SER A 63 2.62 13.65 -27.27
N THR A 64 3.81 13.73 -26.67
CA THR A 64 4.58 14.96 -26.52
C THR A 64 5.16 15.44 -27.86
N PHE A 65 5.53 14.53 -28.72
CA PHE A 65 5.99 14.87 -30.08
C PHE A 65 4.90 15.49 -30.97
N ARG A 66 3.63 15.19 -30.69
CA ARG A 66 2.47 15.65 -31.50
C ARG A 66 1.83 16.96 -31.06
N GLN A 67 2.21 17.58 -29.94
CA GLN A 67 1.56 18.75 -29.39
C GLN A 67 2.39 20.03 -29.42
N ASN A 68 2.20 20.80 -30.47
CA ASN A 68 2.10 22.25 -30.40
C ASN A 68 0.64 22.58 -30.71
N TYR A 69 -0.22 22.87 -29.73
CA TYR A 69 -1.41 23.77 -29.85
C TYR A 69 -2.47 23.64 -28.72
N SER A 70 -2.90 24.76 -28.23
CA SER A 70 -4.18 25.38 -27.83
C SER A 70 -4.66 25.42 -26.36
N GLN A 71 -5.28 26.58 -26.02
CA GLN A 71 -5.63 27.15 -24.72
C GLN A 71 -7.11 27.03 -24.31
N GLY A 72 -7.37 27.05 -22.99
CA GLY A 72 -8.34 27.85 -22.22
C GLY A 72 -9.83 27.44 -22.03
N LEU A 73 -10.33 27.35 -20.77
CA LEU A 73 -11.77 27.47 -20.40
C LEU A 73 -11.99 27.78 -18.89
N THR A 74 -13.09 28.51 -18.58
CA THR A 74 -13.50 29.14 -17.31
C THR A 74 -14.52 28.31 -16.46
N GLU A 75 -14.70 28.67 -15.14
CA GLU A 75 -15.29 27.85 -14.06
C GLU A 75 -16.77 28.10 -13.71
N SER A 76 -17.45 27.09 -13.08
CA SER A 76 -18.72 27.22 -12.35
C SER A 76 -18.82 26.28 -11.12
N PRO A 77 -19.59 26.63 -10.05
CA PRO A 77 -19.55 25.91 -8.79
C PRO A 77 -20.50 24.70 -8.70
N LEU A 78 -20.01 23.63 -8.04
CA LEU A 78 -20.77 22.43 -7.72
C LEU A 78 -21.63 22.63 -6.46
N SER A 79 -22.88 22.11 -6.45
CA SER A 79 -23.72 22.16 -5.27
C SER A 79 -23.18 21.25 -4.15
N LYS A 80 -23.30 21.68 -2.87
CA LYS A 80 -22.90 20.90 -1.68
C LYS A 80 -23.53 19.48 -1.68
N LYS A 81 -24.77 19.34 -2.17
CA LYS A 81 -25.50 18.06 -2.26
C LYS A 81 -24.85 17.10 -3.25
N ALA A 82 -24.40 17.57 -4.42
CA ALA A 82 -23.72 16.72 -5.39
C ALA A 82 -22.34 16.26 -4.87
N ALA A 83 -21.61 17.12 -4.18
CA ALA A 83 -20.35 16.74 -3.52
C ALA A 83 -20.57 15.62 -2.48
N LEU A 84 -21.63 15.70 -1.68
CA LEU A 84 -21.99 14.67 -0.70
C LEU A 84 -22.34 13.34 -1.38
N VAL A 85 -23.14 13.37 -2.46
CA VAL A 85 -23.51 12.16 -3.23
C VAL A 85 -22.27 11.50 -3.83
N ILE A 86 -21.32 12.27 -4.37
CA ILE A 86 -20.06 11.73 -4.90
C ILE A 86 -19.23 11.10 -3.78
N LEU A 87 -19.14 11.75 -2.62
CA LEU A 87 -18.42 11.24 -1.47
C LEU A 87 -19.01 9.93 -0.94
N LEU A 88 -20.31 9.88 -0.76
CA LEU A 88 -21.01 8.67 -0.31
C LEU A 88 -20.94 7.56 -1.37
N GLY A 89 -21.09 7.92 -2.66
CA GLY A 89 -20.95 6.98 -3.77
C GLY A 89 -19.54 6.42 -3.92
N SER A 90 -18.50 7.19 -3.59
CA SER A 90 -17.12 6.72 -3.64
C SER A 90 -16.77 5.65 -2.58
N GLN A 91 -17.57 5.57 -1.52
CA GLN A 91 -17.45 4.52 -0.51
C GLN A 91 -18.11 3.19 -0.90
N LEU A 92 -19.10 3.25 -1.80
CA LEU A 92 -19.87 2.07 -2.18
C LEU A 92 -18.99 0.89 -2.65
N PRO A 93 -17.97 1.08 -3.52
CA PRO A 93 -17.05 0.01 -3.90
C PRO A 93 -16.30 -0.59 -2.71
N PHE A 94 -15.87 0.24 -1.76
CA PHE A 94 -15.20 -0.21 -0.54
C PHE A 94 -16.14 -1.08 0.32
N TRP A 95 -17.36 -0.62 0.56
CA TRP A 95 -18.36 -1.38 1.32
C TRP A 95 -18.80 -2.66 0.62
N ILE A 96 -18.90 -2.64 -0.72
CA ILE A 96 -19.17 -3.86 -1.50
C ILE A 96 -18.07 -4.89 -1.29
N VAL A 97 -16.79 -4.48 -1.38
CA VAL A 97 -15.64 -5.36 -1.11
C VAL A 97 -15.70 -5.90 0.32
N CYS A 98 -16.09 -5.06 1.28
CA CYS A 98 -16.22 -5.47 2.67
C CYS A 98 -17.37 -6.45 2.93
N VAL A 99 -18.40 -6.44 2.11
CA VAL A 99 -19.60 -7.31 2.24
C VAL A 99 -19.49 -8.57 1.37
N THR A 100 -18.71 -8.57 0.30
CA THR A 100 -18.54 -9.74 -0.56
C THR A 100 -17.75 -10.84 0.14
N ARG A 101 -18.31 -12.04 0.12
CA ARG A 101 -17.63 -13.25 0.62
C ARG A 101 -16.85 -13.87 -0.52
N GLU A 102 -15.55 -14.00 -0.35
CA GLU A 102 -14.73 -14.79 -1.25
C GLU A 102 -14.67 -16.25 -0.76
N THR A 103 -14.75 -17.19 -1.69
CA THR A 103 -14.57 -18.62 -1.40
C THR A 103 -13.16 -18.98 -1.83
N GLU A 104 -12.37 -19.41 -0.87
CA GLU A 104 -11.01 -19.86 -1.12
C GLU A 104 -10.98 -21.39 -1.17
N GLN A 105 -10.41 -21.98 -2.21
CA GLN A 105 -10.18 -23.42 -2.28
C GLN A 105 -8.77 -23.72 -1.80
N VAL A 106 -8.67 -24.44 -0.69
CA VAL A 106 -7.42 -24.98 -0.18
C VAL A 106 -7.44 -26.49 -0.38
N GLY A 107 -6.83 -26.96 -1.47
CA GLY A 107 -6.89 -28.37 -1.88
C GLY A 107 -8.33 -28.80 -2.16
N THR A 108 -8.82 -29.83 -1.47
CA THR A 108 -10.20 -30.34 -1.57
C THR A 108 -11.20 -29.62 -0.66
N VAL A 109 -10.73 -28.71 0.19
CA VAL A 109 -11.58 -28.01 1.17
C VAL A 109 -11.89 -26.63 0.66
N SER A 110 -13.17 -26.34 0.43
CA SER A 110 -13.66 -25.01 0.14
C SER A 110 -13.83 -24.23 1.45
N MET A 111 -12.92 -23.31 1.74
CA MET A 111 -13.05 -22.43 2.87
C MET A 111 -13.74 -21.12 2.44
N LYS A 112 -14.85 -20.79 3.08
CA LYS A 112 -15.51 -19.52 2.90
C LYS A 112 -14.88 -18.50 3.86
N TYR A 113 -14.02 -17.66 3.34
CA TYR A 113 -13.55 -16.50 4.07
C TYR A 113 -14.48 -15.33 3.78
N GLY A 114 -15.08 -14.78 4.82
CA GLY A 114 -15.69 -13.48 4.75
C GLY A 114 -14.86 -12.52 5.58
N TRP A 115 -14.82 -11.25 5.21
CA TRP A 115 -14.38 -10.16 6.09
C TRP A 115 -15.17 -10.15 7.41
N HIS A 116 -16.08 -11.10 7.60
CA HIS A 116 -17.10 -11.13 8.61
C HIS A 116 -16.79 -12.14 9.69
N THR A 117 -15.86 -11.79 10.52
CA THR A 117 -15.82 -12.40 11.86
C THR A 117 -16.66 -11.60 12.87
N GLN A 118 -17.03 -10.35 12.53
CA GLN A 118 -17.91 -9.55 13.36
C GLN A 118 -19.38 -9.76 12.99
N PRO A 119 -20.31 -9.74 13.97
CA PRO A 119 -21.74 -9.75 13.68
C PRO A 119 -22.10 -8.61 12.71
N LEU A 120 -22.95 -8.90 11.73
CA LEU A 120 -23.43 -7.91 10.76
C LEU A 120 -23.96 -6.63 11.44
N ALA A 121 -24.57 -6.78 12.62
CA ALA A 121 -25.06 -5.66 13.43
C ALA A 121 -23.95 -4.68 13.83
N VAL A 122 -22.76 -5.18 14.21
CA VAL A 122 -21.61 -4.32 14.57
C VAL A 122 -21.13 -3.55 13.34
N MET A 123 -21.09 -4.18 12.17
CA MET A 123 -20.72 -3.55 10.91
C MET A 123 -21.69 -2.45 10.51
N ILE A 124 -23.01 -2.72 10.64
CA ILE A 124 -24.06 -1.73 10.40
C ILE A 124 -23.94 -0.56 11.38
N LEU A 125 -23.70 -0.82 12.67
CA LEU A 125 -23.54 0.23 13.67
C LEU A 125 -22.32 1.11 13.39
N LEU A 126 -21.17 0.52 13.01
CA LEU A 126 -19.98 1.28 12.61
C LEU A 126 -20.25 2.14 11.38
N PHE A 127 -20.96 1.60 10.38
CA PHE A 127 -21.35 2.36 9.19
C PHE A 127 -22.30 3.51 9.53
N LEU A 128 -23.30 3.27 10.37
CA LEU A 128 -24.22 4.31 10.82
C LEU A 128 -23.51 5.40 11.64
N ALA A 129 -22.57 5.00 12.50
CA ALA A 129 -21.74 5.94 13.25
C ALA A 129 -20.87 6.80 12.30
N GLU A 130 -20.25 6.17 11.29
CA GLU A 130 -19.50 6.88 10.25
C GLU A 130 -20.38 7.87 9.50
N LEU A 131 -21.57 7.43 9.03
CA LEU A 131 -22.54 8.30 8.35
C LEU A 131 -22.96 9.47 9.23
N ALA A 132 -23.25 9.22 10.52
CA ALA A 132 -23.64 10.26 11.47
C ALA A 132 -22.55 11.31 11.65
N VAL A 133 -21.28 10.89 11.81
CA VAL A 133 -20.12 11.80 11.89
C VAL A 133 -19.93 12.56 10.59
N CYS A 134 -20.06 11.89 9.44
CA CYS A 134 -19.95 12.53 8.13
C CYS A 134 -21.06 13.56 7.91
N PHE A 135 -22.29 13.23 8.28
CA PHE A 135 -23.44 14.13 8.19
C PHE A 135 -23.28 15.34 9.11
N TRP A 136 -22.87 15.10 10.36
CA TRP A 136 -22.60 16.16 11.31
C TRP A 136 -21.50 17.11 10.81
N LEU A 137 -20.38 16.57 10.27
CA LEU A 137 -19.33 17.37 9.66
C LEU A 137 -19.83 18.14 8.45
N TYR A 138 -20.71 17.56 7.64
CA TYR A 138 -21.30 18.22 6.48
C TYR A 138 -22.17 19.42 6.87
N GLU A 139 -23.07 19.25 7.84
CA GLU A 139 -23.94 20.32 8.35
C GLU A 139 -23.13 21.43 9.04
N ASN A 140 -22.03 21.08 9.67
CA ASN A 140 -21.16 22.01 10.40
C ASN A 140 -19.93 22.47 9.58
N LEU A 141 -19.93 22.30 8.26
CA LEU A 141 -18.86 22.78 7.36
C LEU A 141 -18.64 24.30 7.43
N SER A 142 -19.63 25.07 7.89
CA SER A 142 -19.54 26.52 8.13
C SER A 142 -18.84 26.87 9.46
N LEU A 143 -18.62 25.91 10.35
CA LEU A 143 -17.86 26.14 11.56
C LEU A 143 -16.40 26.49 11.20
N THR A 144 -15.90 27.56 11.82
CA THR A 144 -14.53 28.04 11.66
C THR A 144 -13.55 26.86 11.68
N GLU A 145 -12.57 26.86 10.78
CA GLU A 145 -11.64 25.77 10.53
C GLU A 145 -11.04 25.10 11.78
N LYS A 146 -10.92 25.83 12.90
CA LYS A 146 -10.39 25.31 14.16
C LYS A 146 -11.37 24.42 14.94
N LYS A 147 -12.69 24.65 14.84
CA LYS A 147 -13.69 23.93 15.66
C LYS A 147 -13.99 22.51 15.21
N GLY A 148 -13.72 22.12 13.96
CA GLY A 148 -13.95 20.75 13.46
C GLY A 148 -12.73 19.83 13.55
N GLU A 149 -11.52 20.34 13.73
CA GLU A 149 -10.30 19.53 13.76
C GLU A 149 -10.21 18.63 15.01
N TRP A 150 -10.70 19.08 16.16
CA TRP A 150 -10.66 18.28 17.39
C TRP A 150 -11.46 16.98 17.29
N ILE A 151 -12.55 16.98 16.51
CA ILE A 151 -13.37 15.77 16.29
C ILE A 151 -12.61 14.73 15.46
N ILE A 152 -11.85 15.19 14.45
CA ILE A 152 -11.00 14.32 13.66
C ILE A 152 -9.96 13.65 14.55
N TRP A 153 -9.30 14.43 15.40
CA TRP A 153 -8.32 13.90 16.35
C TRP A 153 -8.94 12.97 17.38
N LEU A 154 -10.14 13.28 17.87
CA LEU A 154 -10.89 12.38 18.76
C LEU A 154 -11.26 11.08 18.04
N THR A 155 -11.71 11.16 16.79
CA THR A 155 -11.99 9.98 15.96
C THR A 155 -10.74 9.12 15.78
N TYR A 156 -9.60 9.73 15.44
CA TYR A 156 -8.33 9.00 15.33
C TYR A 156 -7.93 8.33 16.64
N ALA A 157 -8.02 9.05 17.75
CA ALA A 157 -7.70 8.51 19.06
C ALA A 157 -8.62 7.33 19.44
N ALA A 158 -9.92 7.46 19.21
CA ALA A 158 -10.89 6.40 19.47
C ALA A 158 -10.60 5.15 18.61
N LEU A 159 -10.33 5.34 17.32
CA LEU A 159 -9.98 4.23 16.41
C LEU A 159 -8.66 3.56 16.82
N VAL A 160 -7.63 4.32 17.23
CA VAL A 160 -6.36 3.75 17.72
C VAL A 160 -6.59 2.89 18.96
N VAL A 161 -7.41 3.35 19.90
CA VAL A 161 -7.76 2.57 21.10
C VAL A 161 -8.50 1.30 20.73
N LEU A 162 -9.46 1.35 19.82
CA LEU A 162 -10.20 0.19 19.33
C LEU A 162 -9.28 -0.81 18.61
N ILE A 163 -8.39 -0.32 17.73
CA ILE A 163 -7.39 -1.13 17.04
C ILE A 163 -6.46 -1.82 18.04
N PHE A 164 -5.93 -1.07 19.02
CA PHE A 164 -5.11 -1.65 20.08
C PHE A 164 -5.87 -2.76 20.83
N TYR A 165 -7.12 -2.51 21.21
CA TYR A 165 -7.95 -3.49 21.89
C TYR A 165 -8.21 -4.75 21.05
N CYS A 166 -8.50 -4.59 19.76
CA CYS A 166 -8.70 -5.71 18.83
C CYS A 166 -7.42 -6.54 18.65
N MET A 167 -6.25 -5.89 18.64
CA MET A 167 -4.96 -6.56 18.47
C MET A 167 -4.42 -7.16 19.76
N TYR A 168 -4.90 -6.73 20.92
CA TYR A 168 -4.49 -7.28 22.21
C TYR A 168 -5.28 -8.55 22.54
N THR A 169 -4.69 -9.70 22.24
CA THR A 169 -5.29 -11.03 22.43
C THR A 169 -4.45 -11.90 23.36
N PRO A 170 -4.40 -11.60 24.68
CA PRO A 170 -3.50 -12.30 25.61
C PRO A 170 -3.86 -13.77 25.84
N ASN A 171 -5.08 -14.20 25.50
CA ASN A 171 -5.60 -15.56 25.70
C ASN A 171 -5.61 -16.38 24.41
N ILE A 172 -4.73 -16.06 23.46
CA ILE A 172 -4.66 -16.74 22.16
C ILE A 172 -4.47 -18.26 22.28
N TYR A 173 -3.80 -18.73 23.34
CA TYR A 173 -3.62 -20.15 23.63
C TYR A 173 -4.83 -20.83 24.29
N GLY A 174 -5.78 -20.08 24.83
CA GLY A 174 -6.89 -20.64 25.62
C GLY A 174 -8.14 -20.96 24.80
N ARG A 175 -8.22 -20.62 23.54
CA ARG A 175 -9.46 -20.69 22.75
C ARG A 175 -9.64 -21.96 21.91
N GLY A 176 -8.74 -22.91 21.95
CA GLY A 176 -8.92 -24.23 21.31
C GLY A 176 -9.00 -24.26 19.78
N GLU A 177 -8.87 -23.13 19.12
CA GLU A 177 -8.87 -23.03 17.66
C GLU A 177 -7.44 -23.33 17.14
N GLN A 178 -7.25 -24.54 16.63
CA GLN A 178 -5.93 -25.08 16.26
C GLN A 178 -5.15 -24.24 15.22
N GLY A 179 -5.83 -23.51 14.35
CA GLY A 179 -5.19 -22.70 13.31
C GLY A 179 -4.47 -21.46 13.84
N ASP A 180 -4.95 -20.87 14.91
CA ASP A 180 -4.50 -19.58 15.41
C ASP A 180 -3.23 -19.70 16.25
N ASN A 181 -3.10 -20.80 16.98
CA ASN A 181 -1.92 -21.08 17.82
C ASN A 181 -0.65 -21.23 17.01
N TYR A 182 -0.74 -21.78 15.79
CA TYR A 182 0.42 -22.00 14.93
C TYR A 182 1.15 -20.69 14.59
N HIS A 183 0.42 -19.67 14.14
CA HIS A 183 1.01 -18.38 13.78
C HIS A 183 1.61 -17.68 15.01
N ALA A 184 0.90 -17.69 16.14
CA ALA A 184 1.38 -17.09 17.37
C ALA A 184 2.65 -17.77 17.87
N HIS A 185 2.71 -19.10 17.84
CA HIS A 185 3.89 -19.86 18.19
C HIS A 185 5.10 -19.55 17.30
N ALA A 186 4.90 -19.53 15.98
CA ALA A 186 5.96 -19.26 15.03
C ALA A 186 6.60 -17.88 15.27
N TYR A 187 5.78 -16.86 15.53
CA TYR A 187 6.25 -15.51 15.80
C TYR A 187 6.94 -15.39 17.16
N PHE A 188 6.30 -15.89 18.20
CA PHE A 188 6.87 -15.83 19.55
C PHE A 188 8.15 -16.65 19.66
N ASN A 189 8.20 -17.83 19.05
CA ASN A 189 9.39 -18.67 19.05
C ASN A 189 10.60 -17.95 18.44
N SER A 190 10.42 -17.24 17.34
CA SER A 190 11.49 -16.44 16.73
C SER A 190 12.04 -15.35 17.66
N VAL A 191 11.18 -14.74 18.48
CA VAL A 191 11.56 -13.75 19.49
C VAL A 191 12.19 -14.41 20.72
N TYR A 192 11.57 -15.50 21.19
CA TYR A 192 12.01 -16.21 22.38
C TYR A 192 13.40 -16.86 22.18
N THR A 193 13.67 -17.38 20.99
CA THR A 193 14.97 -17.92 20.61
C THR A 193 16.07 -16.87 20.76
N VAL A 194 15.84 -15.64 20.29
CA VAL A 194 16.80 -14.53 20.45
C VAL A 194 16.91 -14.08 21.92
N TYR A 195 15.81 -14.09 22.64
CA TYR A 195 15.80 -13.82 24.09
C TYR A 195 16.69 -14.80 24.84
N GLN A 196 16.62 -16.10 24.52
CA GLN A 196 17.49 -17.14 25.08
C GLN A 196 18.95 -17.01 24.62
N GLY A 197 19.23 -16.12 23.68
CA GLY A 197 20.57 -15.88 23.18
C GLY A 197 21.05 -16.86 22.13
N VAL A 198 20.14 -17.61 21.51
CA VAL A 198 20.47 -18.53 20.40
C VAL A 198 20.83 -17.72 19.16
N PRO A 199 21.95 -18.01 18.48
CA PRO A 199 22.33 -17.33 17.24
C PRO A 199 21.45 -17.74 16.07
N TYR A 200 21.34 -16.87 15.09
CA TYR A 200 20.76 -17.22 13.80
C TYR A 200 21.72 -18.11 13.00
N THR A 201 21.32 -19.33 12.73
CA THR A 201 22.10 -20.29 11.93
C THR A 201 21.23 -20.85 10.81
N HIS A 202 21.82 -21.65 9.91
CA HIS A 202 21.07 -22.34 8.87
C HIS A 202 19.89 -23.15 9.43
N ASN A 203 20.03 -23.75 10.60
CA ASN A 203 19.01 -24.59 11.23
C ASN A 203 18.08 -23.82 12.18
N VAL A 204 18.40 -22.56 12.50
CA VAL A 204 17.62 -21.69 13.38
C VAL A 204 17.28 -20.43 12.62
N THR A 205 16.27 -20.54 11.77
CA THR A 205 15.81 -19.43 10.96
C THR A 205 14.56 -18.82 11.56
N SER A 206 14.45 -17.52 11.42
CA SER A 206 13.22 -16.79 11.77
C SER A 206 12.30 -16.72 10.56
N ILE A 207 11.01 -16.82 10.79
CA ILE A 207 10.01 -16.61 9.75
C ILE A 207 10.04 -15.13 9.34
N TYR A 208 10.10 -14.85 8.05
CA TYR A 208 9.98 -13.52 7.43
C TYR A 208 11.12 -12.53 7.67
N GLY A 209 11.99 -12.71 8.68
CA GLY A 209 13.05 -11.76 8.97
C GLY A 209 13.71 -11.99 10.32
N HIS A 210 14.48 -11.01 10.79
CA HIS A 210 15.28 -11.09 12.00
C HIS A 210 14.72 -10.20 13.12
N TYR A 211 13.38 -10.04 13.15
CA TYR A 211 12.67 -9.15 14.07
C TYR A 211 12.85 -9.50 15.55
N GLY A 212 13.26 -10.71 15.88
CA GLY A 212 13.62 -11.10 17.25
C GLY A 212 14.64 -10.19 17.90
N LEU A 213 15.56 -9.58 17.10
CA LEU A 213 16.55 -8.63 17.59
C LEU A 213 15.93 -7.38 18.21
N PHE A 214 14.81 -6.89 17.69
CA PHE A 214 14.09 -5.72 18.24
C PHE A 214 13.52 -6.01 19.63
N PHE A 215 13.18 -7.26 19.89
CA PHE A 215 12.56 -7.69 21.15
C PHE A 215 13.59 -8.21 22.17
N LYS A 216 14.87 -8.35 21.81
CA LYS A 216 15.88 -8.91 22.70
C LYS A 216 15.94 -8.18 24.06
N ILE A 217 16.00 -6.85 24.05
CA ILE A 217 16.03 -6.04 25.28
C ILE A 217 14.66 -6.00 25.95
N PRO A 218 13.55 -5.65 25.27
CA PRO A 218 12.23 -5.67 25.87
C PRO A 218 11.88 -7.01 26.55
N MET A 219 12.17 -8.14 25.89
CA MET A 219 11.88 -9.46 26.44
C MET A 219 12.71 -9.79 27.67
N LYS A 220 13.94 -9.27 27.77
CA LYS A 220 14.73 -9.40 29.00
C LYS A 220 14.09 -8.64 30.18
N LEU A 221 13.53 -7.47 29.93
CA LEU A 221 12.87 -6.67 30.96
C LEU A 221 11.57 -7.32 31.50
N VAL A 222 10.91 -8.10 30.66
CA VAL A 222 9.65 -8.81 31.01
C VAL A 222 9.84 -10.31 31.21
N HIS A 223 11.08 -10.77 31.42
CA HIS A 223 11.43 -12.17 31.72
C HIS A 223 10.89 -13.20 30.70
N GLY A 224 10.77 -12.81 29.41
CA GLY A 224 10.27 -13.70 28.36
C GLY A 224 8.77 -13.91 28.37
N ASP A 225 8.00 -13.07 29.05
CA ASP A 225 6.55 -13.24 29.18
C ASP A 225 5.82 -13.06 27.83
N PHE A 226 5.03 -14.05 27.47
CA PHE A 226 4.25 -14.06 26.23
C PHE A 226 3.17 -12.97 26.22
N ARG A 227 2.51 -12.70 27.33
CA ARG A 227 1.46 -11.66 27.40
C ARG A 227 2.04 -10.27 27.17
N ALA A 228 3.23 -10.04 27.71
CA ALA A 228 3.98 -8.79 27.44
C ALA A 228 4.36 -8.67 25.97
N PHE A 229 4.74 -9.77 25.31
CA PHE A 229 4.99 -9.79 23.87
C PHE A 229 3.73 -9.44 23.07
N VAL A 230 2.57 -10.02 23.38
CA VAL A 230 1.28 -9.68 22.76
C VAL A 230 0.97 -8.19 22.93
N LEU A 231 1.22 -7.64 24.11
CA LEU A 231 1.04 -6.21 24.39
C LEU A 231 1.95 -5.33 23.50
N MET A 232 3.21 -5.73 23.35
CA MET A 232 4.16 -5.02 22.47
C MET A 232 3.69 -5.06 21.01
N MET A 233 3.23 -6.21 20.51
CA MET A 233 2.74 -6.35 19.14
C MET A 233 1.48 -5.50 18.91
N ALA A 234 0.55 -5.49 19.87
CA ALA A 234 -0.63 -4.60 19.81
C ALA A 234 -0.24 -3.12 19.83
N GLY A 235 0.74 -2.75 20.66
CA GLY A 235 1.30 -1.40 20.70
C GLY A 235 1.95 -0.96 19.38
N LEU A 236 2.73 -1.84 18.75
CA LEU A 236 3.33 -1.58 17.43
C LEU A 236 2.26 -1.45 16.34
N GLY A 237 1.19 -2.25 16.42
CA GLY A 237 0.04 -2.11 15.54
C GLY A 237 -0.65 -0.76 15.71
N ALA A 238 -0.95 -0.35 16.93
CA ALA A 238 -1.53 0.96 17.21
C ALA A 238 -0.62 2.11 16.72
N LEU A 239 0.70 2.00 16.94
CA LEU A 239 1.69 2.97 16.43
C LEU A 239 1.67 3.07 14.90
N THR A 240 1.50 1.94 14.21
CA THR A 240 1.35 1.90 12.75
C THR A 240 0.15 2.74 12.31
N TYR A 241 -1.00 2.59 12.96
CA TYR A 241 -2.20 3.34 12.61
C TYR A 241 -2.12 4.82 13.00
N ILE A 242 -1.43 5.16 14.09
CA ILE A 242 -1.08 6.57 14.38
C ILE A 242 -0.30 7.15 13.20
N GLY A 243 0.72 6.45 12.71
CA GLY A 243 1.48 6.86 11.54
C GLY A 243 0.62 7.03 10.29
N ALA A 244 -0.28 6.08 10.01
CA ALA A 244 -1.20 6.14 8.88
C ALA A 244 -2.17 7.33 8.98
N PHE A 245 -2.74 7.60 10.15
CA PHE A 245 -3.62 8.76 10.39
C PHE A 245 -2.87 10.09 10.26
N LEU A 246 -1.61 10.16 10.68
CA LEU A 246 -0.78 11.34 10.47
C LEU A 246 -0.50 11.58 8.98
N VAL A 247 -0.23 10.54 8.20
CA VAL A 247 -0.10 10.65 6.73
C VAL A 247 -1.42 11.12 6.12
N LEU A 248 -2.54 10.51 6.51
CA LEU A 248 -3.89 10.90 6.05
C LEU A 248 -4.17 12.37 6.33
N GLN A 249 -3.88 12.84 7.55
CA GLN A 249 -4.04 14.24 7.97
C GLN A 249 -3.22 15.22 7.11
N MET A 250 -2.03 14.81 6.68
CA MET A 250 -1.16 15.63 5.85
C MET A 250 -1.51 15.59 4.37
N LEU A 251 -2.02 14.45 3.89
CA LEU A 251 -2.26 14.17 2.47
C LEU A 251 -3.64 14.67 2.00
N VAL A 252 -4.67 14.51 2.83
CA VAL A 252 -6.06 14.81 2.50
C VAL A 252 -6.50 16.10 3.19
N ARG A 253 -7.09 17.02 2.43
CA ARG A 253 -7.54 18.33 2.93
C ARG A 253 -8.96 18.31 3.46
N SER A 254 -9.85 17.56 2.79
CA SER A 254 -11.26 17.47 3.17
C SER A 254 -11.41 16.71 4.50
N ARG A 255 -12.03 17.35 5.48
CA ARG A 255 -12.32 16.75 6.79
C ARG A 255 -13.20 15.52 6.68
N LEU A 256 -14.22 15.60 5.84
CA LEU A 256 -15.12 14.50 5.58
C LEU A 256 -14.38 13.28 5.02
N LEU A 257 -13.50 13.47 4.02
CA LEU A 257 -12.67 12.39 3.48
C LEU A 257 -11.70 11.83 4.51
N ARG A 258 -11.18 12.66 5.43
CA ARG A 258 -10.31 12.18 6.51
C ARG A 258 -11.04 11.22 7.46
N VAL A 259 -12.27 11.56 7.83
CA VAL A 259 -13.09 10.69 8.71
C VAL A 259 -13.42 9.39 7.98
N ILE A 260 -13.92 9.46 6.77
CA ILE A 260 -14.25 8.29 5.93
C ILE A 260 -13.03 7.38 5.78
N ALA A 261 -11.89 7.95 5.39
CA ALA A 261 -10.67 7.20 5.21
C ALA A 261 -10.11 6.63 6.54
N ALA A 262 -10.33 7.31 7.66
CA ALA A 262 -9.92 6.80 8.96
C ALA A 262 -10.69 5.53 9.35
N PHE A 263 -12.00 5.50 9.15
CA PHE A 263 -12.79 4.29 9.35
C PHE A 263 -12.38 3.19 8.36
N ALA A 264 -12.18 3.54 7.08
CA ALA A 264 -11.72 2.61 6.06
C ALA A 264 -10.33 2.01 6.39
N LEU A 265 -9.40 2.81 6.94
CA LEU A 265 -8.11 2.33 7.43
C LEU A 265 -8.25 1.34 8.60
N ALA A 266 -9.11 1.65 9.55
CA ALA A 266 -9.29 0.83 10.75
C ALA A 266 -10.06 -0.47 10.47
N PHE A 267 -10.91 -0.47 9.43
CA PHE A 267 -11.85 -1.52 9.14
C PHE A 267 -11.25 -2.94 9.06
N PRO A 268 -10.12 -3.18 8.33
CA PRO A 268 -9.55 -4.53 8.25
C PRO A 268 -9.20 -5.13 9.62
N VAL A 269 -8.69 -4.32 10.55
CA VAL A 269 -8.37 -4.78 11.91
C VAL A 269 -9.61 -4.95 12.75
N LEU A 270 -10.56 -4.00 12.67
CA LEU A 270 -11.81 -4.06 13.45
C LEU A 270 -12.71 -5.20 13.00
N GLY A 271 -12.66 -5.57 11.72
CA GLY A 271 -13.39 -6.70 11.15
C GLY A 271 -12.85 -8.07 11.57
N MET A 272 -11.59 -8.16 11.99
CA MET A 272 -10.98 -9.43 12.42
C MET A 272 -11.17 -9.67 13.91
N ARG A 273 -11.78 -10.81 14.28
CA ARG A 273 -11.77 -11.28 15.65
C ARG A 273 -10.34 -11.62 16.06
N GLY A 274 -9.80 -10.77 16.91
CA GLY A 274 -8.58 -11.11 17.61
C GLY A 274 -7.28 -10.69 16.94
N GLY A 275 -7.25 -9.81 15.98
CA GLY A 275 -6.06 -9.03 15.51
C GLY A 275 -4.68 -9.70 15.53
N TYR A 276 -4.62 -11.00 15.76
CA TYR A 276 -3.39 -11.78 15.98
C TYR A 276 -2.74 -12.26 14.67
N TYR A 277 -3.27 -11.84 13.53
CA TYR A 277 -2.62 -12.10 12.23
C TYR A 277 -1.37 -11.22 12.12
N TRP A 278 -0.41 -11.52 13.00
CA TRP A 278 0.81 -10.72 13.17
C TRP A 278 1.66 -10.65 11.92
N GLN A 279 1.54 -11.63 11.03
CA GLN A 279 2.24 -11.62 9.74
C GLN A 279 1.81 -10.46 8.82
N VAL A 280 0.66 -9.84 9.08
CA VAL A 280 0.23 -8.60 8.44
C VAL A 280 0.40 -7.43 9.41
N TRP A 281 -0.27 -7.47 10.57
CA TRP A 281 -0.24 -6.38 11.56
C TRP A 281 0.49 -6.79 12.84
N PRO A 282 1.55 -6.10 13.20
CA PRO A 282 2.20 -4.95 12.54
C PRO A 282 3.27 -5.35 11.53
N HIS A 283 3.53 -6.66 11.32
CA HIS A 283 4.77 -7.17 10.75
C HIS A 283 5.05 -6.65 9.32
N ARG A 284 4.03 -6.59 8.44
CA ARG A 284 4.19 -6.11 7.06
C ARG A 284 3.79 -4.65 6.84
N VAL A 285 3.12 -4.03 7.81
CA VAL A 285 2.58 -2.67 7.63
C VAL A 285 3.35 -1.59 8.39
N LEU A 286 4.08 -1.93 9.46
CA LEU A 286 4.77 -0.96 10.31
C LEU A 286 5.80 -0.13 9.53
N PHE A 287 6.80 -0.77 8.93
CA PHE A 287 7.87 -0.06 8.24
C PHE A 287 7.44 0.62 6.94
N PRO A 288 6.53 0.06 6.12
CA PRO A 288 5.90 0.81 5.03
C PRO A 288 5.28 2.13 5.49
N VAL A 289 4.52 2.11 6.58
CA VAL A 289 3.90 3.33 7.12
C VAL A 289 4.94 4.30 7.69
N LEU A 290 5.97 3.82 8.39
CA LEU A 290 7.05 4.66 8.90
C LEU A 290 7.82 5.35 7.76
N LEU A 291 8.15 4.63 6.69
CA LEU A 291 8.80 5.20 5.52
C LEU A 291 7.90 6.21 4.82
N LEU A 292 6.61 5.91 4.70
CA LEU A 292 5.61 6.79 4.10
C LEU A 292 5.44 8.08 4.92
N LEU A 293 5.38 7.96 6.25
CA LEU A 293 5.31 9.11 7.15
C LEU A 293 6.57 9.98 7.05
N TYR A 294 7.74 9.36 7.06
CA TYR A 294 9.02 10.05 6.88
C TYR A 294 9.08 10.78 5.54
N GLY A 295 8.74 10.09 4.44
CA GLY A 295 8.66 10.68 3.10
C GLY A 295 7.69 11.86 3.05
N THR A 296 6.50 11.72 3.65
CA THR A 296 5.49 12.79 3.73
C THR A 296 6.05 14.04 4.41
N VAL A 297 6.72 13.88 5.56
CA VAL A 297 7.29 15.02 6.31
C VAL A 297 8.40 15.72 5.50
N ILE A 298 9.28 14.93 4.86
CA ILE A 298 10.39 15.50 4.06
C ILE A 298 9.86 16.23 2.83
N LEU A 299 8.95 15.63 2.09
CA LEU A 299 8.41 16.18 0.86
C LEU A 299 7.61 17.46 1.15
N LYS A 300 6.76 17.44 2.18
CA LYS A 300 5.97 18.61 2.60
C LYS A 300 6.87 19.78 3.06
N LYS A 301 7.97 19.49 3.76
CA LYS A 301 8.94 20.50 4.20
C LYS A 301 9.95 20.88 3.10
N LYS A 302 9.81 20.33 1.89
CA LYS A 302 10.72 20.54 0.74
C LYS A 302 12.20 20.26 1.07
N ARG A 303 12.46 19.42 2.06
CA ARG A 303 13.83 19.03 2.42
C ARG A 303 14.36 18.02 1.40
N SER A 304 15.56 18.25 0.91
CA SER A 304 16.27 17.35 0.00
C SER A 304 17.76 17.48 0.25
N SER A 305 18.27 16.65 1.15
CA SER A 305 19.69 16.58 1.47
C SER A 305 20.13 15.13 1.47
N LEU A 306 21.43 14.90 1.40
CA LEU A 306 22.01 13.55 1.56
C LEU A 306 21.57 12.91 2.88
N LEU A 307 21.51 13.71 3.96
CA LEU A 307 21.07 13.25 5.28
C LEU A 307 19.61 12.76 5.26
N THR A 308 18.71 13.45 4.54
CA THR A 308 17.32 13.00 4.40
C THR A 308 17.20 11.73 3.56
N ALA A 309 18.04 11.57 2.54
CA ALA A 309 18.10 10.32 1.77
C ALA A 309 18.61 9.17 2.63
N ALA A 310 19.69 9.39 3.38
CA ALA A 310 20.26 8.39 4.29
C ALA A 310 19.27 7.97 5.39
N GLY A 311 18.48 8.91 5.93
CA GLY A 311 17.43 8.60 6.91
C GLY A 311 16.38 7.62 6.41
N GLY A 312 15.97 7.73 5.14
CA GLY A 312 15.07 6.76 4.53
C GLY A 312 15.72 5.38 4.36
N TYR A 313 17.00 5.32 3.95
CA TYR A 313 17.72 4.06 3.87
C TYR A 313 17.97 3.43 5.24
N LEU A 314 18.11 4.23 6.30
CA LEU A 314 18.15 3.70 7.67
C LEU A 314 16.82 3.04 8.06
N ILE A 315 15.69 3.65 7.70
CA ILE A 315 14.37 3.03 7.88
C ILE A 315 14.28 1.72 7.08
N CYS A 316 14.78 1.71 5.84
CA CYS A 316 14.81 0.51 5.00
C CYS A 316 15.71 -0.58 5.61
N LEU A 317 16.87 -0.24 6.18
CA LEU A 317 17.74 -1.17 6.90
C LEU A 317 16.97 -1.84 8.05
N LEU A 318 16.31 -1.06 8.88
CA LEU A 318 15.49 -1.58 9.98
C LEU A 318 14.32 -2.42 9.46
N ALA A 319 13.73 -2.02 8.33
CA ALA A 319 12.68 -2.79 7.66
C ALA A 319 13.18 -4.16 7.18
N ILE A 320 14.39 -4.25 6.62
CA ILE A 320 15.00 -5.51 6.18
C ILE A 320 15.24 -6.45 7.39
N LEU A 321 15.69 -5.91 8.51
CA LEU A 321 15.82 -6.69 9.76
C LEU A 321 14.46 -7.15 10.27
N TRP A 322 13.43 -6.31 10.18
CA TRP A 322 12.09 -6.62 10.66
C TRP A 322 11.39 -7.64 9.76
N ASN A 323 11.33 -7.37 8.48
CA ASN A 323 10.78 -8.24 7.43
C ASN A 323 11.64 -8.09 6.19
N THR A 324 12.43 -9.09 5.86
CA THR A 324 13.43 -9.02 4.80
C THR A 324 12.81 -8.72 3.44
N GLU A 325 11.69 -9.37 3.10
CA GLU A 325 10.96 -9.16 1.85
C GLU A 325 10.46 -7.72 1.73
N THR A 326 9.63 -7.29 2.69
CA THR A 326 9.05 -5.94 2.71
C THR A 326 10.15 -4.88 2.72
N GLY A 327 11.20 -5.07 3.52
CA GLY A 327 12.29 -4.11 3.63
C GLY A 327 13.05 -3.90 2.32
N LEU A 328 13.34 -4.97 1.58
CA LEU A 328 13.98 -4.88 0.26
C LEU A 328 13.10 -4.12 -0.74
N LEU A 329 11.80 -4.39 -0.75
CA LEU A 329 10.85 -3.69 -1.63
C LEU A 329 10.74 -2.20 -1.28
N LEU A 330 10.82 -1.85 -0.01
CA LEU A 330 10.85 -0.46 0.43
C LEU A 330 12.11 0.28 -0.03
N THR A 331 13.26 -0.39 -0.16
CA THR A 331 14.46 0.26 -0.73
C THR A 331 14.24 0.69 -2.17
N VAL A 332 13.53 -0.14 -2.96
CA VAL A 332 13.16 0.18 -4.34
C VAL A 332 12.19 1.37 -4.40
N SER A 333 11.19 1.37 -3.52
CA SER A 333 10.23 2.47 -3.40
C SER A 333 10.92 3.79 -3.06
N TRP A 334 11.84 3.79 -2.10
CA TRP A 334 12.59 4.97 -1.69
C TRP A 334 13.55 5.46 -2.78
N ALA A 335 14.28 4.55 -3.44
CA ALA A 335 15.12 4.88 -4.60
C ALA A 335 14.28 5.48 -5.74
N GLY A 336 13.13 4.88 -6.04
CA GLY A 336 12.18 5.36 -7.04
C GLY A 336 11.74 6.80 -6.81
N LEU A 337 11.49 7.20 -5.55
CA LEU A 337 11.18 8.59 -5.19
C LEU A 337 12.25 9.57 -5.69
N TYR A 338 13.53 9.29 -5.41
CA TYR A 338 14.62 10.20 -5.79
C TYR A 338 14.85 10.23 -7.29
N ILE A 339 14.78 9.10 -7.98
CA ILE A 339 14.88 9.01 -9.44
C ILE A 339 13.70 9.76 -10.08
N SER A 340 12.48 9.56 -9.60
CA SER A 340 11.30 10.28 -10.09
C SER A 340 11.43 11.79 -9.95
N ARG A 341 11.95 12.26 -8.80
CA ARG A 341 12.20 13.70 -8.58
C ARG A 341 13.27 14.27 -9.51
N LEU A 342 14.29 13.49 -9.86
CA LEU A 342 15.30 13.90 -10.83
C LEU A 342 14.67 14.03 -12.23
N LEU A 343 13.97 12.98 -12.69
CA LEU A 343 13.33 12.95 -14.01
C LEU A 343 12.29 14.06 -14.20
N SER A 344 11.73 14.52 -13.11
CA SER A 344 10.79 15.66 -13.12
C SER A 344 11.47 17.02 -13.27
N ARG A 345 12.78 17.12 -13.28
CA ARG A 345 13.49 18.39 -13.49
C ARG A 345 13.40 18.80 -14.97
N LYS A 346 13.14 20.10 -15.24
CA LYS A 346 13.00 20.67 -16.60
C LYS A 346 14.23 20.41 -17.49
N LYS A 347 15.41 20.41 -16.87
CA LYS A 347 16.68 20.11 -17.53
C LYS A 347 17.46 19.17 -16.61
N TRP A 348 17.54 17.93 -16.96
CA TRP A 348 18.44 16.97 -16.34
C TRP A 348 19.39 16.43 -17.42
N LYS A 349 20.61 16.12 -17.02
CA LYS A 349 21.62 15.53 -17.90
C LYS A 349 21.66 14.02 -17.68
N ILE A 350 21.93 13.26 -18.71
CA ILE A 350 22.06 11.79 -18.61
C ILE A 350 23.11 11.40 -17.55
N ARG A 351 24.17 12.18 -17.39
CA ARG A 351 25.18 11.97 -16.34
C ARG A 351 24.58 12.10 -14.93
N GLU A 352 23.65 13.03 -14.71
CA GLU A 352 22.97 13.20 -13.41
C GLU A 352 22.06 12.01 -13.11
N LEU A 353 21.45 11.42 -14.14
CA LEU A 353 20.63 10.22 -13.99
C LEU A 353 21.50 9.03 -13.57
N PHE A 354 22.61 8.77 -14.26
CA PHE A 354 23.54 7.69 -13.89
C PHE A 354 24.11 7.89 -12.47
N PHE A 355 24.49 9.12 -12.13
CA PHE A 355 24.97 9.43 -10.78
C PHE A 355 23.86 9.20 -9.72
N SER A 356 22.63 9.60 -10.01
CA SER A 356 21.49 9.37 -9.10
C SER A 356 21.21 7.88 -8.95
N ILE A 357 21.19 7.11 -10.04
CA ILE A 357 21.01 5.64 -9.98
C ILE A 357 22.13 5.01 -9.14
N GLY A 358 23.39 5.38 -9.37
CA GLY A 358 24.52 4.89 -8.58
C GLY A 358 24.39 5.24 -7.09
N ALA A 359 23.99 6.47 -6.76
CA ALA A 359 23.77 6.90 -5.38
C ALA A 359 22.63 6.12 -4.71
N GLN A 360 21.52 5.87 -5.43
CA GLN A 360 20.42 5.07 -4.91
C GLN A 360 20.82 3.59 -4.73
N ALA A 361 21.58 3.03 -5.71
CA ALA A 361 22.12 1.67 -5.60
C ALA A 361 23.04 1.54 -4.36
N ALA A 362 23.90 2.53 -4.13
CA ALA A 362 24.75 2.57 -2.93
C ALA A 362 23.91 2.62 -1.64
N GLY A 363 22.82 3.39 -1.62
CA GLY A 363 21.88 3.43 -0.50
C GLY A 363 21.19 2.09 -0.25
N MET A 364 20.77 1.40 -1.30
CA MET A 364 20.17 0.05 -1.20
C MET A 364 21.19 -0.97 -0.66
N ILE A 365 22.44 -0.94 -1.19
CA ILE A 365 23.54 -1.80 -0.69
C ILE A 365 23.83 -1.49 0.78
N PHE A 366 23.87 -0.23 1.17
CA PHE A 366 24.05 0.17 2.57
C PHE A 366 22.96 -0.41 3.48
N ALA A 367 21.67 -0.30 3.07
CA ALA A 367 20.57 -0.83 3.86
C ALA A 367 20.66 -2.36 4.01
N PHE A 368 20.95 -3.08 2.90
CA PHE A 368 21.11 -4.53 2.92
C PHE A 368 22.35 -4.97 3.72
N ALA A 369 23.51 -4.42 3.41
CA ALA A 369 24.77 -4.78 4.08
C ALA A 369 24.75 -4.43 5.57
N GLY A 370 24.09 -3.32 5.94
CA GLY A 370 23.91 -2.94 7.33
C GLY A 370 23.04 -3.94 8.09
N ALA A 371 21.90 -4.36 7.51
CA ALA A 371 21.04 -5.37 8.11
C ALA A 371 21.77 -6.72 8.25
N TYR A 372 22.43 -7.18 7.18
CA TYR A 372 23.25 -8.38 7.17
C TYR A 372 24.37 -8.32 8.23
N GLY A 373 25.06 -7.18 8.32
CA GLY A 373 26.12 -6.94 9.31
C GLY A 373 25.60 -7.01 10.74
N ILE A 374 24.44 -6.44 11.04
CA ILE A 374 23.83 -6.49 12.39
C ILE A 374 23.54 -7.93 12.82
N VAL A 375 22.99 -8.76 11.93
CA VAL A 375 22.71 -10.17 12.21
C VAL A 375 24.01 -10.93 12.47
N ASN A 376 25.03 -10.71 11.65
CA ASN A 376 26.32 -11.38 11.82
C ASN A 376 27.09 -10.91 13.07
N LEU A 377 27.01 -9.63 13.43
CA LEU A 377 27.54 -9.12 14.70
C LEU A 377 26.83 -9.78 15.90
N TYR A 378 25.52 -9.99 15.80
CA TYR A 378 24.81 -10.74 16.82
C TYR A 378 25.30 -12.19 16.92
N ASN A 379 25.49 -12.90 15.80
CA ASN A 379 26.01 -14.27 15.78
C ASN A 379 27.40 -14.34 16.38
N LEU A 380 28.29 -13.45 15.96
CA LEU A 380 29.66 -13.37 16.52
C LEU A 380 29.65 -13.11 18.04
N SER A 381 28.72 -12.28 18.54
CA SER A 381 28.55 -12.03 19.97
C SER A 381 28.08 -13.27 20.76
N LYS A 382 27.67 -14.31 20.04
CA LYS A 382 27.27 -15.62 20.56
C LYS A 382 28.27 -16.73 20.25
N HIS A 383 29.49 -16.37 19.86
CA HIS A 383 30.54 -17.30 19.45
C HIS A 383 30.10 -18.25 18.32
N SER A 384 29.18 -17.80 17.47
CA SER A 384 28.66 -18.53 16.30
C SER A 384 29.26 -17.99 15.01
N PRO A 385 29.46 -18.83 13.98
CA PRO A 385 29.97 -18.37 12.71
C PRO A 385 28.99 -17.36 12.05
N MET A 386 29.53 -16.58 11.13
CA MET A 386 28.73 -15.67 10.32
C MET A 386 27.82 -16.46 9.35
N ASN A 387 26.61 -15.96 9.17
CA ASN A 387 25.72 -16.47 8.12
C ASN A 387 26.27 -16.09 6.74
N SER A 388 26.07 -16.98 5.78
CA SER A 388 26.21 -16.61 4.38
C SER A 388 25.06 -15.65 3.96
N VAL A 389 25.22 -14.97 2.83
CA VAL A 389 24.15 -14.16 2.25
C VAL A 389 22.90 -15.00 1.97
N ARG A 390 23.09 -16.26 1.53
CA ARG A 390 21.98 -17.20 1.30
C ARG A 390 21.23 -17.49 2.59
N ASP A 391 21.93 -17.78 3.68
CA ASP A 391 21.29 -18.06 4.98
C ASP A 391 20.53 -16.86 5.51
N PHE A 392 21.07 -15.64 5.33
CA PHE A 392 20.37 -14.41 5.66
C PHE A 392 19.09 -14.23 4.85
N LEU A 393 19.07 -14.66 3.59
CA LEU A 393 17.93 -14.56 2.68
C LEU A 393 16.99 -15.77 2.74
N ILE A 394 17.23 -16.78 3.57
CA ILE A 394 16.34 -17.95 3.70
C ILE A 394 14.87 -17.58 3.87
N PRO A 395 14.49 -16.51 4.63
CA PRO A 395 13.09 -16.10 4.72
C PRO A 395 12.42 -15.77 3.37
N LEU A 396 13.22 -15.44 2.34
CA LEU A 396 12.75 -15.19 0.96
C LEU A 396 12.87 -16.42 0.07
N LEU A 397 13.85 -17.27 0.36
CA LEU A 397 14.22 -18.41 -0.48
C LEU A 397 13.60 -19.72 0.01
N SER A 398 12.66 -19.66 0.97
CA SER A 398 12.05 -20.88 1.53
C SER A 398 11.44 -21.72 0.41
N ASP A 399 12.30 -22.58 -0.14
CA ASP A 399 11.94 -23.55 -1.16
C ASP A 399 10.93 -24.54 -0.57
N GLY A 400 9.82 -24.67 -1.19
CA GLY A 400 8.98 -25.84 -1.10
C GLY A 400 7.91 -25.84 -0.02
N TYR A 401 8.19 -25.56 1.24
CA TYR A 401 7.22 -25.78 2.32
C TYR A 401 5.94 -24.93 2.19
N MET A 402 6.08 -23.69 1.75
CA MET A 402 4.92 -22.80 1.56
C MET A 402 4.32 -22.88 0.15
N THR A 403 5.11 -23.28 -0.85
CA THR A 403 4.65 -23.43 -2.23
C THR A 403 3.98 -24.78 -2.47
N ASP A 404 4.47 -25.83 -1.85
CA ASP A 404 3.96 -27.20 -2.10
C ASP A 404 2.76 -27.57 -1.23
N THR A 405 2.60 -26.97 -0.04
CA THR A 405 1.54 -27.35 0.89
C THR A 405 0.31 -26.45 0.86
N LEU A 406 0.41 -25.23 0.34
CA LEU A 406 -0.67 -24.23 0.38
C LEU A 406 -0.81 -23.52 -0.98
N HIS A 407 -1.06 -24.30 -2.03
CA HIS A 407 -1.38 -23.74 -3.35
C HIS A 407 -2.74 -23.04 -3.30
N LEU A 408 -2.73 -21.75 -3.63
CA LEU A 408 -3.93 -20.96 -3.83
C LEU A 408 -3.87 -20.37 -5.23
N ASP A 409 -4.94 -20.60 -5.99
CA ASP A 409 -5.06 -20.03 -7.33
C ASP A 409 -5.38 -18.55 -7.26
N LEU A 410 -4.77 -17.75 -8.15
CA LEU A 410 -5.18 -16.38 -8.34
C LEU A 410 -6.63 -16.36 -8.87
N PRO A 411 -7.53 -15.61 -8.23
CA PRO A 411 -8.88 -15.43 -8.74
C PRO A 411 -8.87 -14.91 -10.18
N THR A 412 -9.58 -15.60 -11.09
CA THR A 412 -9.71 -15.21 -12.51
C THR A 412 -10.94 -14.35 -12.77
N TYR A 413 -11.79 -14.18 -11.77
CA TYR A 413 -12.96 -13.28 -11.80
C TYR A 413 -12.60 -11.90 -11.20
N PRO A 414 -13.38 -10.84 -11.51
CA PRO A 414 -13.16 -9.53 -10.91
C PRO A 414 -13.12 -9.60 -9.38
N SER A 415 -11.99 -9.25 -8.81
CA SER A 415 -11.72 -9.38 -7.38
C SER A 415 -10.97 -8.18 -6.82
N ALA A 416 -10.89 -8.08 -5.50
CA ALA A 416 -10.31 -6.94 -4.80
C ALA A 416 -8.86 -6.66 -5.23
N TYR A 417 -8.04 -7.70 -5.46
CA TYR A 417 -6.64 -7.51 -5.85
C TYR A 417 -6.47 -6.81 -7.20
N MET A 418 -7.38 -7.08 -8.17
CA MET A 418 -7.36 -6.42 -9.49
C MET A 418 -7.67 -4.93 -9.36
N ALA A 419 -8.66 -4.59 -8.51
CA ALA A 419 -8.99 -3.20 -8.21
C ALA A 419 -7.83 -2.46 -7.55
N VAL A 420 -7.13 -3.12 -6.63
CA VAL A 420 -5.99 -2.57 -5.92
C VAL A 420 -4.78 -2.38 -6.84
N ILE A 421 -4.49 -3.34 -7.73
CA ILE A 421 -3.45 -3.16 -8.76
C ILE A 421 -3.78 -1.95 -9.63
N THR A 422 -5.02 -1.85 -10.12
CA THR A 422 -5.48 -0.72 -10.93
C THR A 422 -5.29 0.62 -10.21
N LEU A 423 -5.63 0.66 -8.92
CA LEU A 423 -5.46 1.82 -8.07
C LEU A 423 -3.98 2.25 -8.01
N PHE A 424 -3.07 1.33 -7.73
CA PHE A 424 -1.64 1.64 -7.64
C PHE A 424 -1.01 1.96 -8.99
N LEU A 425 -1.42 1.29 -10.07
CA LEU A 425 -0.99 1.66 -11.42
C LEU A 425 -1.41 3.10 -11.78
N THR A 426 -2.60 3.52 -11.33
CA THR A 426 -3.03 4.92 -11.46
C THR A 426 -2.07 5.87 -10.73
N GLY A 427 -1.66 5.54 -9.51
CA GLY A 427 -0.68 6.34 -8.77
C GLY A 427 0.70 6.39 -9.44
N VAL A 428 1.17 5.28 -10.00
CA VAL A 428 2.40 5.23 -10.80
C VAL A 428 2.27 6.11 -12.05
N ALA A 429 1.15 6.00 -12.78
CA ALA A 429 0.87 6.81 -13.96
C ALA A 429 0.87 8.31 -13.64
N MET A 430 0.24 8.72 -12.53
CA MET A 430 0.26 10.12 -12.07
C MET A 430 1.69 10.61 -11.79
N GLY A 431 2.53 9.78 -11.18
CA GLY A 431 3.94 10.08 -10.94
C GLY A 431 4.72 10.27 -12.22
N ILE A 432 4.58 9.34 -13.17
CA ILE A 432 5.24 9.38 -14.48
C ILE A 432 4.71 10.56 -15.32
N ALA A 433 3.42 10.82 -15.33
CA ALA A 433 2.84 11.98 -16.02
C ALA A 433 3.47 13.29 -15.52
N GLY A 434 3.80 13.36 -14.23
CA GLY A 434 4.51 14.49 -13.64
C GLY A 434 5.92 14.73 -14.24
N TRP A 435 6.55 13.75 -14.88
CA TRP A 435 7.84 13.94 -15.58
C TRP A 435 7.71 14.76 -16.86
N PHE A 436 6.53 14.70 -17.49
CA PHE A 436 6.19 15.41 -18.73
C PHE A 436 5.39 16.70 -18.50
N GLY A 437 5.04 16.98 -17.24
CA GLY A 437 4.22 18.12 -16.83
C GLY A 437 5.01 19.40 -16.58
N ASP A 438 4.27 20.47 -16.21
CA ASP A 438 4.86 21.73 -15.76
C ASP A 438 5.35 21.59 -14.32
N ARG A 439 6.65 21.76 -14.16
CA ARG A 439 7.35 21.56 -12.88
C ARG A 439 6.93 22.56 -11.79
N GLU A 440 6.63 23.79 -12.15
CA GLU A 440 6.24 24.82 -11.19
C GLU A 440 4.91 24.48 -10.49
N LYS A 441 4.09 23.68 -11.17
CA LYS A 441 2.81 23.18 -10.69
C LYS A 441 2.89 21.79 -10.03
N ARG A 442 4.11 21.16 -10.00
CA ARG A 442 4.26 19.84 -9.40
C ARG A 442 4.09 19.92 -7.89
N ARG A 443 3.18 19.13 -7.40
CA ARG A 443 2.84 19.03 -5.98
C ARG A 443 3.65 17.92 -5.33
N TRP A 444 4.06 18.12 -4.09
CA TRP A 444 4.79 17.12 -3.31
C TRP A 444 3.99 15.82 -3.13
N GLU A 445 2.66 15.91 -3.14
CA GLU A 445 1.76 14.77 -3.06
C GLU A 445 1.97 13.80 -4.25
N THR A 446 2.26 14.31 -5.45
CA THR A 446 2.53 13.46 -6.61
C THR A 446 3.76 12.56 -6.41
N ASP A 447 4.82 13.10 -5.81
CA ASP A 447 6.01 12.35 -5.45
C ASP A 447 5.73 11.28 -4.40
N LEU A 448 4.93 11.65 -3.38
CA LEU A 448 4.51 10.73 -2.33
C LEU A 448 3.66 9.59 -2.88
N ILE A 449 2.67 9.91 -3.73
CA ILE A 449 1.78 8.91 -4.36
C ILE A 449 2.56 7.96 -5.25
N PHE A 450 3.55 8.45 -6.00
CA PHE A 450 4.43 7.58 -6.78
C PHE A 450 5.20 6.61 -5.87
N MET A 451 5.85 7.12 -4.83
CA MET A 451 6.58 6.30 -3.85
C MET A 451 5.68 5.26 -3.18
N LEU A 452 4.50 5.69 -2.71
CA LEU A 452 3.49 4.83 -2.09
C LEU A 452 3.08 3.71 -3.04
N SER A 453 2.77 4.06 -4.30
CA SER A 453 2.27 3.09 -5.28
C SER A 453 3.33 2.08 -5.68
N VAL A 454 4.58 2.50 -5.89
CA VAL A 454 5.71 1.59 -6.16
C VAL A 454 5.93 0.65 -4.98
N GLY A 455 5.95 1.16 -3.76
CA GLY A 455 6.12 0.36 -2.56
C GLY A 455 4.98 -0.65 -2.35
N ALA A 456 3.74 -0.22 -2.56
CA ALA A 456 2.57 -1.08 -2.39
C ALA A 456 2.50 -2.18 -3.48
N LEU A 457 2.80 -1.85 -4.74
CA LEU A 457 2.94 -2.86 -5.80
C LEU A 457 4.05 -3.87 -5.48
N GLY A 458 5.17 -3.42 -4.92
CA GLY A 458 6.19 -4.32 -4.40
C GLY A 458 5.62 -5.24 -3.32
N CYS A 459 5.06 -4.69 -2.25
CA CYS A 459 4.52 -5.46 -1.13
C CYS A 459 3.39 -6.42 -1.53
N LEU A 460 2.68 -6.17 -2.64
CA LEU A 460 1.65 -7.05 -3.19
C LEU A 460 2.23 -8.40 -3.66
N VAL A 461 3.54 -8.52 -3.87
CA VAL A 461 4.23 -9.80 -4.17
C VAL A 461 3.86 -10.86 -3.13
N TYR A 462 3.68 -10.49 -1.87
CA TYR A 462 3.25 -11.40 -0.82
C TYR A 462 1.88 -12.04 -1.12
N TYR A 463 0.92 -11.25 -1.61
CA TYR A 463 -0.38 -11.78 -2.06
C TYR A 463 -0.23 -12.61 -3.33
N MET A 464 0.57 -12.17 -4.31
CA MET A 464 0.78 -12.89 -5.56
C MET A 464 1.43 -14.26 -5.35
N ASN A 465 2.30 -14.37 -4.36
CA ASN A 465 2.91 -15.64 -3.99
C ASN A 465 1.89 -16.60 -3.33
N ARG A 466 1.00 -16.04 -2.52
CA ARG A 466 -0.04 -16.79 -1.82
C ARG A 466 -1.32 -15.95 -1.78
N PRO A 467 -2.19 -16.08 -2.78
CA PRO A 467 -3.40 -15.26 -2.92
C PRO A 467 -4.49 -15.63 -1.91
N SER A 468 -4.14 -15.63 -0.64
CA SER A 468 -5.07 -15.65 0.47
C SER A 468 -5.59 -14.24 0.72
N TYR A 469 -6.86 -14.14 0.93
CA TYR A 469 -7.57 -12.91 1.20
C TYR A 469 -6.91 -12.02 2.27
N HIS A 470 -6.53 -12.61 3.41
CA HIS A 470 -5.83 -11.89 4.47
C HIS A 470 -4.45 -11.36 4.06
N ASN A 471 -3.82 -11.94 3.06
CA ASN A 471 -2.54 -11.47 2.57
C ASN A 471 -2.68 -10.15 1.79
N LEU A 472 -3.88 -9.86 1.25
CA LEU A 472 -4.17 -8.60 0.59
C LEU A 472 -4.18 -7.42 1.58
N ASP A 473 -4.45 -7.67 2.86
CA ASP A 473 -4.47 -6.64 3.89
C ASP A 473 -3.11 -5.98 4.11
N CYS A 474 -2.01 -6.62 3.69
CA CYS A 474 -0.66 -6.03 3.78
C CYS A 474 -0.54 -4.69 3.04
N ILE A 475 -1.43 -4.44 2.06
CA ILE A 475 -1.45 -3.20 1.27
C ILE A 475 -2.72 -2.37 1.49
N SER A 476 -3.55 -2.73 2.49
CA SER A 476 -4.80 -2.01 2.78
C SER A 476 -4.56 -0.53 3.14
N ILE A 477 -3.55 -0.26 3.97
CA ILE A 477 -3.21 1.11 4.37
C ILE A 477 -2.82 1.98 3.17
N PRO A 478 -1.83 1.62 2.34
CA PRO A 478 -1.51 2.42 1.15
C PRO A 478 -2.66 2.51 0.16
N ALA A 479 -3.50 1.47 0.02
CA ALA A 479 -4.65 1.50 -0.87
C ALA A 479 -5.69 2.55 -0.43
N VAL A 480 -6.05 2.58 0.86
CA VAL A 480 -7.00 3.56 1.39
C VAL A 480 -6.44 4.99 1.32
N LEU A 481 -5.15 5.18 1.63
CA LEU A 481 -4.52 6.50 1.53
C LEU A 481 -4.53 7.03 0.09
N LEU A 482 -4.23 6.16 -0.88
CA LEU A 482 -4.27 6.52 -2.31
C LEU A 482 -5.70 6.80 -2.77
N ALA A 483 -6.67 5.96 -2.40
CA ALA A 483 -8.08 6.15 -2.73
C ALA A 483 -8.61 7.48 -2.17
N ALA A 484 -8.29 7.80 -0.92
CA ALA A 484 -8.67 9.06 -0.29
C ALA A 484 -8.03 10.28 -0.99
N TYR A 485 -6.77 10.16 -1.41
CA TYR A 485 -6.12 11.20 -2.19
C TYR A 485 -6.77 11.39 -3.57
N LEU A 486 -7.08 10.31 -4.29
CA LEU A 486 -7.74 10.37 -5.59
C LEU A 486 -9.17 10.95 -5.47
N ALA A 487 -9.90 10.59 -4.41
CA ALA A 487 -11.19 11.20 -4.11
C ALA A 487 -11.05 12.71 -3.87
N GLN A 488 -10.05 13.14 -3.08
CA GLN A 488 -9.75 14.57 -2.88
C GLN A 488 -9.40 15.26 -4.21
N TYR A 489 -8.57 14.62 -5.03
CA TYR A 489 -8.19 15.14 -6.34
C TYR A 489 -9.40 15.29 -7.26
N GLY A 490 -10.29 14.28 -7.29
CA GLY A 490 -11.54 14.31 -8.02
C GLY A 490 -12.48 15.42 -7.56
N LEU A 491 -12.63 15.60 -6.23
CA LEU A 491 -13.45 16.68 -5.65
C LEU A 491 -12.90 18.08 -6.02
N ASP A 492 -11.58 18.25 -5.91
CA ASP A 492 -10.93 19.50 -6.30
C ASP A 492 -11.11 19.78 -7.80
N PHE A 493 -11.01 18.73 -8.63
CA PHE A 493 -11.22 18.83 -10.07
C PHE A 493 -12.65 19.26 -10.39
N VAL A 494 -13.65 18.61 -9.79
CA VAL A 494 -15.06 18.92 -9.98
C VAL A 494 -15.39 20.33 -9.45
N LYS A 495 -14.85 20.70 -8.29
CA LYS A 495 -15.02 22.04 -7.72
C LYS A 495 -14.48 23.13 -8.65
N ASN A 496 -13.32 22.90 -9.25
CA ASN A 496 -12.64 23.89 -10.08
C ASN A 496 -13.19 23.99 -11.50
N ASN A 497 -13.77 22.92 -12.06
CA ASN A 497 -14.27 22.92 -13.45
C ASN A 497 -15.79 22.96 -13.57
N GLY A 498 -16.53 22.74 -12.46
CA GLY A 498 -18.00 22.67 -12.44
C GLY A 498 -18.56 21.43 -13.14
N TRP A 499 -19.58 20.81 -12.53
CA TRP A 499 -20.16 19.57 -13.06
C TRP A 499 -20.81 19.73 -14.44
N LYS A 500 -21.50 20.87 -14.66
CA LYS A 500 -22.16 21.16 -15.94
C LYS A 500 -21.15 21.32 -17.09
N ASN A 501 -19.97 21.87 -16.82
CA ASN A 501 -18.94 22.03 -17.82
C ASN A 501 -18.24 20.71 -18.15
N ILE A 502 -18.10 19.80 -17.19
CA ILE A 502 -17.55 18.45 -17.42
C ILE A 502 -18.49 17.66 -18.34
N ALA A 503 -19.78 17.64 -18.04
CA ALA A 503 -20.79 16.98 -18.88
C ALA A 503 -20.86 17.61 -20.30
N ARG A 504 -20.73 18.93 -20.40
CA ARG A 504 -20.68 19.64 -21.67
C ARG A 504 -19.44 19.34 -22.50
N ILE A 505 -18.25 19.30 -21.86
CA ILE A 505 -17.00 18.97 -22.54
C ILE A 505 -17.08 17.55 -23.13
N THR A 506 -17.56 16.57 -22.37
CA THR A 506 -17.68 15.19 -22.82
C THR A 506 -18.71 15.07 -23.98
N PHE A 507 -19.82 15.77 -23.88
CA PHE A 507 -20.86 15.76 -24.94
C PHE A 507 -20.39 16.48 -26.21
N TYR A 508 -19.77 17.66 -26.10
CA TYR A 508 -19.25 18.41 -27.24
C TYR A 508 -18.09 17.73 -27.95
N GLU A 509 -17.19 17.07 -27.23
CA GLU A 509 -16.09 16.30 -27.85
C GLU A 509 -16.64 15.11 -28.65
N VAL A 510 -17.59 14.38 -28.10
CA VAL A 510 -18.24 13.27 -28.81
C VAL A 510 -19.02 13.76 -30.03
N MET A 511 -19.74 14.87 -29.92
CA MET A 511 -20.52 15.43 -31.04
C MET A 511 -19.62 16.02 -32.13
N ARG A 512 -18.51 16.63 -31.77
CA ARG A 512 -17.52 17.18 -32.71
C ARG A 512 -16.76 16.08 -33.45
N GLU A 513 -16.39 15.00 -32.77
CA GLU A 513 -15.81 13.82 -33.43
C GLU A 513 -16.80 13.16 -34.41
N GLN A 514 -18.08 13.16 -34.12
CA GLN A 514 -19.10 12.65 -35.02
C GLN A 514 -19.36 13.58 -36.23
N GLN A 515 -19.24 14.90 -36.03
CA GLN A 515 -19.32 15.89 -37.10
C GLN A 515 -18.07 15.85 -38.01
N ASP A 516 -16.86 15.76 -37.41
CA ASP A 516 -15.61 15.66 -38.16
C ASP A 516 -15.48 14.30 -38.91
N GLN A 517 -16.23 13.28 -38.49
CA GLN A 517 -16.35 11.99 -39.18
C GLN A 517 -17.48 11.94 -40.23
N GLY A 518 -18.18 13.05 -40.48
CA GLY A 518 -19.27 13.12 -41.47
C GLY A 518 -20.48 12.24 -41.13
N LYS A 519 -20.66 11.84 -39.87
CA LYS A 519 -21.74 10.97 -39.41
C LYS A 519 -22.97 11.74 -38.90
N LEU A 520 -22.86 13.06 -38.81
CA LEU A 520 -23.98 13.95 -38.49
C LEU A 520 -24.04 15.07 -39.54
N SER A 521 -24.99 14.96 -40.46
CA SER A 521 -25.37 16.04 -41.38
C SER A 521 -26.30 17.03 -40.70
#